data_27daa73df33177818802c3b50c9eb9b2
#
_entry.id   27daa73df33177818802c3b50c9eb9b2
#
_cell.length_a   1.000
_cell.length_b   1.000
_cell.length_c   1.000
_cell.angle_alpha   90.00
_cell.angle_beta   90.00
_cell.angle_gamma   90.00
#
_symmetry.space_group_name_H-M   'P 1'
#
loop_
_entity.id
_entity.type
_entity.pdbx_description
1 polymer ?
#
loop_
_entity_poly.entity_id
_entity_poly.type
_entity_poly.pdbx_seq_one_letter_code
_entity_poly.pdbx_strand_id
1 'polypeptide(L)'
;IILKGDVDGSVEALSDSFQKLSSDEIQINIVHKAVGAITESDVLLASASEAIIVGFNVRPTGNARIISEKEEVDIRNYSIIYDAINDLKDAIEGMLSPEVKEEITGQAEIRETFKISKIGTIAGCMVTSGKVFRKSNVRLVRDGIVILTTTLSSLKRFQDDVKEVSKGYDCGLQLKNYNDIKIGDNLEFFTQLQVKKTVSN
;
A
#
# COMPACT_ATOMS: atom_id res chain seq x y z
N ILE A 1 17.50 15.39 5.83
CA ILE A 1 17.12 16.74 5.35
C ILE A 1 18.09 17.76 5.90
N ILE A 2 18.49 18.76 5.06
CA ILE A 2 19.11 20.00 5.49
C ILE A 2 18.08 21.10 5.38
N LEU A 3 17.86 21.87 6.47
CA LEU A 3 16.82 22.87 6.56
C LEU A 3 17.46 24.27 6.65
N LYS A 4 17.10 25.16 5.71
CA LYS A 4 17.55 26.56 5.70
C LYS A 4 16.35 27.49 5.68
N GLY A 5 16.36 28.52 6.50
CA GLY A 5 15.26 29.48 6.57
C GLY A 5 15.71 30.93 6.68
N ASP A 6 14.76 31.82 6.56
CA ASP A 6 14.97 33.27 6.69
C ASP A 6 15.18 33.70 8.15
N VAL A 7 14.50 33.02 9.10
CA VAL A 7 14.58 33.28 10.54
C VAL A 7 14.52 32.00 11.34
N ASP A 8 15.06 32.00 12.57
CA ASP A 8 15.10 30.86 13.46
C ASP A 8 13.71 30.26 13.73
N GLY A 9 12.71 31.09 13.95
CA GLY A 9 11.33 30.65 14.22
C GLY A 9 10.73 29.81 13.08
N SER A 10 11.00 30.17 11.83
CA SER A 10 10.57 29.39 10.65
C SER A 10 11.26 28.05 10.58
N VAL A 11 12.57 28.01 10.86
CA VAL A 11 13.39 26.80 10.85
C VAL A 11 12.92 25.83 11.96
N GLU A 12 12.68 26.34 13.17
CA GLU A 12 12.20 25.51 14.29
C GLU A 12 10.77 24.97 14.00
N ALA A 13 9.85 25.81 13.52
CA ALA A 13 8.49 25.38 13.21
C ALA A 13 8.46 24.26 12.14
N LEU A 14 9.29 24.37 11.11
CA LEU A 14 9.43 23.34 10.09
C LEU A 14 10.11 22.08 10.63
N SER A 15 11.16 22.25 11.42
CA SER A 15 11.87 21.15 12.07
C SER A 15 10.92 20.28 12.91
N ASP A 16 10.13 20.92 13.78
CA ASP A 16 9.16 20.25 14.64
C ASP A 16 8.05 19.55 13.83
N SER A 17 7.59 20.24 12.77
CA SER A 17 6.55 19.68 11.90
C SER A 17 7.06 18.48 11.11
N PHE A 18 8.28 18.52 10.61
CA PHE A 18 8.89 17.41 9.88
C PHE A 18 9.14 16.22 10.79
N GLN A 19 9.60 16.42 12.03
CA GLN A 19 9.80 15.33 12.99
C GLN A 19 8.49 14.60 13.31
N LYS A 20 7.35 15.32 13.37
CA LYS A 20 6.03 14.70 13.58
C LYS A 20 5.55 13.83 12.43
N LEU A 21 6.09 13.99 11.24
CA LEU A 21 5.79 13.14 10.09
C LEU A 21 6.55 11.80 10.13
N SER A 22 7.53 11.65 11.03
CA SER A 22 8.23 10.38 11.21
C SER A 22 7.28 9.30 11.72
N SER A 23 7.42 8.09 11.16
CA SER A 23 6.66 6.90 11.52
C SER A 23 7.62 5.75 11.87
N ASP A 24 7.06 4.62 12.31
CA ASP A 24 7.87 3.42 12.58
C ASP A 24 8.58 2.87 11.33
N GLU A 25 8.05 3.16 10.14
CA GLU A 25 8.59 2.69 8.87
C GLU A 25 9.57 3.69 8.23
N ILE A 26 9.36 4.99 8.44
CA ILE A 26 10.18 6.06 7.86
C ILE A 26 10.50 7.10 8.92
N GLN A 27 11.79 7.32 9.15
CA GLN A 27 12.28 8.36 10.06
C GLN A 27 12.84 9.52 9.26
N ILE A 28 12.43 10.73 9.64
CA ILE A 28 12.99 11.97 9.09
C ILE A 28 14.16 12.40 9.96
N ASN A 29 15.35 12.39 9.35
CA ASN A 29 16.56 12.86 10.01
C ASN A 29 16.94 14.26 9.49
N ILE A 30 16.95 15.26 10.37
CA ILE A 30 17.43 16.61 10.08
C ILE A 30 18.91 16.65 10.39
N VAL A 31 19.73 16.55 9.34
CA VAL A 31 21.20 16.51 9.42
C VAL A 31 21.76 17.84 9.85
N HIS A 32 21.18 18.93 9.31
CA HIS A 32 21.60 20.30 9.62
C HIS A 32 20.42 21.27 9.48
N LYS A 33 20.38 22.28 10.36
CA LYS A 33 19.44 23.38 10.28
C LYS A 33 20.14 24.71 10.57
N ALA A 34 19.87 25.73 9.74
CA ALA A 34 20.49 27.04 9.92
C ALA A 34 19.67 28.15 9.25
N VAL A 35 19.92 29.38 9.66
CA VAL A 35 19.37 30.60 9.06
C VAL A 35 20.28 31.12 7.94
N GLY A 36 19.69 31.72 6.91
CA GLY A 36 20.36 32.35 5.79
C GLY A 36 20.30 31.55 4.49
N ALA A 37 20.97 32.10 3.46
CA ALA A 37 20.99 31.50 2.13
C ALA A 37 21.62 30.09 2.13
N ILE A 38 21.25 29.27 1.17
CA ILE A 38 21.84 27.96 0.96
C ILE A 38 23.24 28.14 0.36
N THR A 39 24.24 27.63 1.04
CA THR A 39 25.67 27.78 0.70
C THR A 39 26.23 26.52 0.02
N GLU A 40 27.44 26.64 -0.54
CA GLU A 40 28.18 25.49 -1.08
C GLU A 40 28.39 24.39 -0.03
N SER A 41 28.70 24.77 1.20
CA SER A 41 28.91 23.81 2.30
C SER A 41 27.64 23.03 2.62
N ASP A 42 26.45 23.67 2.53
CA ASP A 42 25.19 22.98 2.72
C ASP A 42 24.96 21.95 1.61
N VAL A 43 25.30 22.29 0.37
CA VAL A 43 25.17 21.35 -0.78
C VAL A 43 26.13 20.17 -0.66
N LEU A 44 27.39 20.43 -0.30
CA LEU A 44 28.38 19.35 -0.10
C LEU A 44 27.99 18.44 1.07
N LEU A 45 27.45 19.01 2.15
CA LEU A 45 26.92 18.21 3.26
C LEU A 45 25.71 17.38 2.83
N ALA A 46 24.82 17.94 2.00
CA ALA A 46 23.66 17.22 1.47
C ALA A 46 24.09 16.06 0.58
N SER A 47 25.06 16.28 -0.33
CA SER A 47 25.64 15.23 -1.17
C SER A 47 26.27 14.10 -0.34
N ALA A 48 27.07 14.45 0.66
CA ALA A 48 27.73 13.47 1.54
C ALA A 48 26.76 12.68 2.44
N SER A 49 25.59 13.23 2.72
CA SER A 49 24.56 12.64 3.59
C SER A 49 23.37 12.08 2.82
N GLU A 50 23.40 12.09 1.50
CA GLU A 50 22.28 11.72 0.62
C GLU A 50 20.97 12.45 1.02
N ALA A 51 21.10 13.73 1.42
CA ALA A 51 20.00 14.53 1.94
C ALA A 51 19.46 15.51 0.88
N ILE A 52 18.18 15.84 0.99
CA ILE A 52 17.56 16.96 0.28
C ILE A 52 17.76 18.26 1.07
N ILE A 53 17.81 19.39 0.38
CA ILE A 53 17.84 20.71 1.01
C ILE A 53 16.47 21.36 0.89
N VAL A 54 15.91 21.76 2.02
CA VAL A 54 14.66 22.51 2.12
C VAL A 54 14.97 23.95 2.47
N GLY A 55 14.69 24.86 1.55
CA GLY A 55 14.86 26.31 1.74
C GLY A 55 13.52 27.01 1.96
N PHE A 56 13.34 27.62 3.14
CA PHE A 56 12.14 28.41 3.44
C PHE A 56 12.45 29.90 3.34
N ASN A 57 11.79 30.57 2.39
CA ASN A 57 12.02 31.99 2.04
C ASN A 57 13.49 32.34 1.70
N VAL A 58 14.33 31.36 1.46
CA VAL A 58 15.74 31.55 1.09
C VAL A 58 16.03 30.93 -0.26
N ARG A 59 17.14 31.31 -0.87
CA ARG A 59 17.58 30.78 -2.18
C ARG A 59 19.03 30.37 -2.11
N PRO A 60 19.48 29.44 -2.96
CA PRO A 60 20.89 29.10 -3.07
C PRO A 60 21.71 30.27 -3.60
N THR A 61 22.93 30.41 -3.11
CA THR A 61 23.93 31.31 -3.69
C THR A 61 24.29 30.84 -5.11
N GLY A 62 24.87 31.75 -5.93
CA GLY A 62 25.22 31.38 -7.31
C GLY A 62 26.08 30.12 -7.43
N ASN A 63 27.10 30.00 -6.59
CA ASN A 63 27.96 28.84 -6.56
C ASN A 63 27.26 27.57 -6.03
N ALA A 64 26.42 27.71 -4.99
CA ALA A 64 25.66 26.60 -4.43
C ALA A 64 24.73 25.98 -5.48
N ARG A 65 24.12 26.80 -6.35
CA ARG A 65 23.27 26.33 -7.44
C ARG A 65 24.06 25.50 -8.45
N ILE A 66 25.25 25.97 -8.87
CA ILE A 66 26.11 25.25 -9.82
C ILE A 66 26.55 23.90 -9.25
N ILE A 67 26.92 23.89 -7.96
CA ILE A 67 27.37 22.66 -7.30
C ILE A 67 26.19 21.69 -7.10
N SER A 68 25.01 22.18 -6.75
CA SER A 68 23.84 21.30 -6.58
C SER A 68 23.43 20.60 -7.88
N GLU A 69 23.53 21.26 -9.02
CA GLU A 69 23.29 20.65 -10.33
C GLU A 69 24.38 19.58 -10.65
N LYS A 70 25.65 19.84 -10.30
CA LYS A 70 26.74 18.88 -10.52
C LYS A 70 26.68 17.66 -9.60
N GLU A 71 26.34 17.86 -8.33
CA GLU A 71 26.26 16.81 -7.30
C GLU A 71 24.86 16.17 -7.24
N GLU A 72 23.93 16.54 -8.14
CA GLU A 72 22.55 16.03 -8.21
C GLU A 72 21.77 16.17 -6.88
N VAL A 73 22.05 17.25 -6.12
CA VAL A 73 21.38 17.50 -4.85
C VAL A 73 20.06 18.22 -5.10
N ASP A 74 18.95 17.64 -4.62
CA ASP A 74 17.61 18.23 -4.72
C ASP A 74 17.45 19.39 -3.73
N ILE A 75 17.20 20.58 -4.27
CA ILE A 75 16.93 21.81 -3.50
C ILE A 75 15.47 22.22 -3.71
N ARG A 76 14.65 22.11 -2.68
CA ARG A 76 13.25 22.52 -2.67
C ARG A 76 13.06 23.83 -1.94
N ASN A 77 12.39 24.78 -2.58
CA ASN A 77 12.18 26.11 -2.03
C ASN A 77 10.69 26.34 -1.77
N TYR A 78 10.37 26.79 -0.55
CA TYR A 78 9.02 27.09 -0.11
C TYR A 78 8.93 28.48 0.47
N SER A 79 7.74 29.08 0.40
CA SER A 79 7.39 30.33 1.05
C SER A 79 6.19 30.19 1.98
N ILE A 80 5.53 29.02 1.96
CA ILE A 80 4.40 28.65 2.80
C ILE A 80 4.77 27.38 3.57
N ILE A 81 4.67 27.40 4.89
CA ILE A 81 5.05 26.26 5.74
C ILE A 81 4.26 25.01 5.40
N TYR A 82 2.95 25.14 5.15
CA TYR A 82 2.09 24.02 4.81
C TYR A 82 2.45 23.33 3.50
N ASP A 83 2.94 24.09 2.52
CA ASP A 83 3.38 23.53 1.23
C ASP A 83 4.60 22.62 1.42
N ALA A 84 5.57 23.05 2.26
CA ALA A 84 6.73 22.26 2.59
C ALA A 84 6.35 20.95 3.34
N ILE A 85 5.41 21.05 4.28
CA ILE A 85 4.91 19.91 5.06
C ILE A 85 4.17 18.91 4.14
N ASN A 86 3.28 19.41 3.28
CA ASN A 86 2.49 18.56 2.39
C ASN A 86 3.37 17.86 1.35
N ASP A 87 4.31 18.56 0.73
CA ASP A 87 5.22 17.99 -0.25
C ASP A 87 6.10 16.89 0.36
N LEU A 88 6.58 17.11 1.58
CA LEU A 88 7.34 16.10 2.31
C LEU A 88 6.47 14.90 2.71
N LYS A 89 5.22 15.16 3.15
CA LYS A 89 4.24 14.11 3.44
C LYS A 89 3.94 13.26 2.22
N ASP A 90 3.69 13.87 1.07
CA ASP A 90 3.44 13.18 -0.19
C ASP A 90 4.65 12.32 -0.63
N ALA A 91 5.87 12.85 -0.43
CA ALA A 91 7.09 12.12 -0.71
C ALA A 91 7.24 10.88 0.19
N ILE A 92 6.96 11.00 1.49
CA ILE A 92 6.97 9.90 2.45
C ILE A 92 5.91 8.86 2.10
N GLU A 93 4.67 9.29 1.82
CA GLU A 93 3.58 8.38 1.43
C GLU A 93 3.91 7.61 0.14
N GLY A 94 4.62 8.24 -0.78
CA GLY A 94 5.14 7.59 -1.99
C GLY A 94 6.21 6.54 -1.73
N MET A 95 6.94 6.63 -0.62
CA MET A 95 7.97 5.67 -0.20
C MET A 95 7.40 4.51 0.64
N LEU A 96 6.22 4.69 1.24
CA LEU A 96 5.57 3.64 2.03
C LEU A 96 5.14 2.48 1.13
N SER A 97 5.40 1.26 1.60
CA SER A 97 4.87 0.07 0.94
C SER A 97 3.35 0.09 0.99
N PRO A 98 2.67 -0.19 -0.14
CA PRO A 98 1.21 -0.21 -0.15
C PRO A 98 0.68 -1.25 0.85
N GLU A 99 -0.31 -0.85 1.62
CA GLU A 99 -1.02 -1.77 2.51
C GLU A 99 -1.93 -2.68 1.68
N VAL A 100 -1.82 -3.98 1.91
CA VAL A 100 -2.70 -4.96 1.27
C VAL A 100 -3.95 -5.08 2.13
N LYS A 101 -5.07 -4.53 1.67
CA LYS A 101 -6.39 -4.74 2.29
C LYS A 101 -7.13 -5.84 1.56
N GLU A 102 -7.75 -6.70 2.35
CA GLU A 102 -8.62 -7.74 1.81
C GLU A 102 -10.06 -7.23 1.77
N GLU A 103 -10.68 -7.35 0.61
CA GLU A 103 -12.10 -7.05 0.41
C GLU A 103 -12.85 -8.33 0.13
N ILE A 104 -13.85 -8.63 0.95
CA ILE A 104 -14.75 -9.77 0.74
C ILE A 104 -15.66 -9.47 -0.43
N THR A 105 -15.56 -10.26 -1.50
CA THR A 105 -16.36 -10.08 -2.72
C THR A 105 -17.65 -10.88 -2.70
N GLY A 106 -17.66 -12.03 -1.99
CA GLY A 106 -18.82 -12.89 -1.90
C GLY A 106 -18.65 -14.06 -0.97
N GLN A 107 -19.76 -14.78 -0.73
CA GLN A 107 -19.78 -15.98 0.07
C GLN A 107 -20.65 -17.04 -0.62
N ALA A 108 -20.25 -18.32 -0.47
CA ALA A 108 -21.04 -19.44 -0.95
C ALA A 108 -21.04 -20.60 0.06
N GLU A 109 -22.14 -21.33 0.11
CA GLU A 109 -22.31 -22.54 0.91
C GLU A 109 -22.16 -23.77 0.03
N ILE A 110 -21.39 -24.75 0.49
CA ILE A 110 -21.24 -26.04 -0.20
C ILE A 110 -22.47 -26.89 0.10
N ARG A 111 -23.25 -27.20 -0.94
CA ARG A 111 -24.46 -28.03 -0.84
C ARG A 111 -24.22 -29.46 -1.28
N GLU A 112 -23.30 -29.65 -2.23
CA GLU A 112 -22.99 -30.95 -2.78
C GLU A 112 -21.49 -31.11 -3.03
N THR A 113 -20.99 -32.34 -3.02
CA THR A 113 -19.58 -32.63 -3.32
C THR A 113 -19.49 -33.77 -4.32
N PHE A 114 -18.71 -33.60 -5.38
CA PHE A 114 -18.51 -34.56 -6.44
C PHE A 114 -17.03 -34.96 -6.52
N LYS A 115 -16.71 -36.22 -6.23
CA LYS A 115 -15.35 -36.76 -6.36
C LYS A 115 -15.12 -37.29 -7.76
N ILE A 116 -14.17 -36.71 -8.49
CA ILE A 116 -13.81 -37.13 -9.85
C ILE A 116 -12.38 -37.60 -9.84
N SER A 117 -12.16 -38.89 -10.17
CA SER A 117 -10.87 -39.59 -10.02
C SER A 117 -9.66 -38.92 -10.69
N LYS A 118 -9.85 -38.10 -11.72
CA LYS A 118 -8.76 -37.44 -12.46
C LYS A 118 -8.63 -35.93 -12.17
N ILE A 119 -9.62 -35.32 -11.54
CA ILE A 119 -9.72 -33.87 -11.38
C ILE A 119 -9.67 -33.48 -9.91
N GLY A 120 -10.13 -34.35 -9.01
CA GLY A 120 -10.27 -34.07 -7.57
C GLY A 120 -11.72 -33.85 -7.17
N THR A 121 -11.94 -33.14 -6.07
CA THR A 121 -13.29 -32.90 -5.55
C THR A 121 -13.82 -31.55 -6.05
N ILE A 122 -15.00 -31.59 -6.66
CA ILE A 122 -15.75 -30.39 -7.08
C ILE A 122 -16.81 -30.10 -6.03
N ALA A 123 -16.91 -28.86 -5.61
CA ALA A 123 -17.95 -28.37 -4.72
C ALA A 123 -19.10 -27.80 -5.55
N GLY A 124 -20.30 -28.31 -5.36
CA GLY A 124 -21.56 -27.70 -5.78
C GLY A 124 -21.98 -26.69 -4.72
N CYS A 125 -21.95 -25.41 -5.06
CA CYS A 125 -22.16 -24.31 -4.12
C CYS A 125 -23.32 -23.43 -4.54
N MET A 126 -24.01 -22.85 -3.55
CA MET A 126 -24.94 -21.74 -3.73
C MET A 126 -24.28 -20.45 -3.25
N VAL A 127 -24.27 -19.42 -4.09
CA VAL A 127 -23.76 -18.11 -3.70
C VAL A 127 -24.77 -17.42 -2.78
N THR A 128 -24.40 -17.22 -1.52
CA THR A 128 -25.26 -16.66 -0.47
C THR A 128 -25.18 -15.15 -0.38
N SER A 129 -24.00 -14.57 -0.71
CA SER A 129 -23.76 -13.13 -0.66
C SER A 129 -22.77 -12.68 -1.72
N GLY A 130 -22.94 -11.45 -2.23
CA GLY A 130 -22.03 -10.81 -3.15
C GLY A 130 -21.84 -11.52 -4.49
N LYS A 131 -20.61 -11.55 -4.97
CA LYS A 131 -20.20 -12.21 -6.22
C LYS A 131 -18.94 -13.05 -6.01
N VAL A 132 -18.90 -14.19 -6.65
CA VAL A 132 -17.73 -15.08 -6.71
C VAL A 132 -17.03 -14.88 -8.05
N PHE A 133 -15.74 -14.56 -8.03
CA PHE A 133 -14.94 -14.42 -9.25
C PHE A 133 -13.95 -15.58 -9.38
N ARG A 134 -13.70 -16.03 -10.59
CA ARG A 134 -12.76 -17.14 -10.85
C ARG A 134 -11.34 -16.89 -10.32
N LYS A 135 -10.91 -15.63 -10.25
CA LYS A 135 -9.58 -15.22 -9.79
C LYS A 135 -9.53 -14.84 -8.30
N SER A 136 -10.64 -14.95 -7.58
CA SER A 136 -10.67 -14.62 -6.14
C SER A 136 -9.80 -15.60 -5.35
N ASN A 137 -9.23 -15.09 -4.26
CA ASN A 137 -8.81 -15.92 -3.17
C ASN A 137 -10.04 -16.44 -2.42
N VAL A 138 -9.91 -17.58 -1.79
CA VAL A 138 -11.02 -18.24 -1.08
C VAL A 138 -10.55 -18.79 0.25
N ARG A 139 -11.33 -18.58 1.29
CA ARG A 139 -11.22 -19.24 2.59
C ARG A 139 -12.31 -20.27 2.73
N LEU A 140 -11.92 -21.48 3.12
CA LEU A 140 -12.85 -22.51 3.54
C LEU A 140 -13.06 -22.36 5.04
N VAL A 141 -14.31 -22.14 5.42
CA VAL A 141 -14.73 -21.96 6.82
C VAL A 141 -15.63 -23.12 7.21
N ARG A 142 -15.25 -23.87 8.24
CA ARG A 142 -16.01 -24.99 8.80
C ARG A 142 -16.28 -24.72 10.27
N ASP A 143 -17.54 -24.77 10.68
CA ASP A 143 -17.96 -24.49 12.08
C ASP A 143 -17.41 -23.15 12.61
N GLY A 144 -17.35 -22.12 11.75
CA GLY A 144 -16.83 -20.80 12.09
C GLY A 144 -15.30 -20.68 12.12
N ILE A 145 -14.58 -21.76 11.80
CA ILE A 145 -13.10 -21.79 11.80
C ILE A 145 -12.57 -21.83 10.37
N VAL A 146 -11.60 -20.98 10.08
CA VAL A 146 -10.89 -20.97 8.80
C VAL A 146 -9.96 -22.20 8.74
N ILE A 147 -10.31 -23.15 7.88
CA ILE A 147 -9.54 -24.38 7.68
C ILE A 147 -8.40 -24.19 6.69
N LEU A 148 -8.67 -23.41 5.63
CA LEU A 148 -7.74 -23.22 4.52
C LEU A 148 -7.96 -21.87 3.85
N THR A 149 -6.87 -21.28 3.40
CA THR A 149 -6.89 -20.15 2.45
C THR A 149 -6.18 -20.59 1.17
N THR A 150 -6.85 -20.48 0.03
CA THR A 150 -6.33 -20.92 -1.27
C THR A 150 -6.95 -20.10 -2.41
N THR A 151 -6.82 -20.59 -3.65
CA THR A 151 -7.44 -19.99 -4.84
C THR A 151 -8.33 -21.02 -5.53
N LEU A 152 -9.16 -20.58 -6.49
CA LEU A 152 -9.96 -21.46 -7.31
C LEU A 152 -9.13 -22.06 -8.46
N SER A 153 -9.24 -23.37 -8.65
CA SER A 153 -8.75 -24.04 -9.88
C SER A 153 -9.75 -23.90 -11.01
N SER A 154 -11.06 -23.96 -10.71
CA SER A 154 -12.13 -23.79 -11.69
C SER A 154 -13.36 -23.15 -11.07
N LEU A 155 -14.12 -22.44 -11.90
CA LEU A 155 -15.45 -21.91 -11.57
C LEU A 155 -16.34 -22.18 -12.78
N LYS A 156 -17.41 -22.97 -12.57
CA LYS A 156 -18.33 -23.38 -13.61
C LYS A 156 -19.76 -23.13 -13.19
N ARG A 157 -20.61 -22.87 -14.17
CA ARG A 157 -22.05 -22.88 -14.00
C ARG A 157 -22.65 -23.87 -15.00
N PHE A 158 -23.34 -24.87 -14.51
CA PHE A 158 -23.68 -26.08 -15.27
C PHE A 158 -22.42 -26.76 -15.77
N GLN A 159 -22.11 -26.71 -17.06
CA GLN A 159 -20.90 -27.29 -17.66
C GLN A 159 -19.93 -26.23 -18.19
N ASP A 160 -20.35 -24.97 -18.22
CA ASP A 160 -19.59 -23.86 -18.82
C ASP A 160 -18.69 -23.17 -17.80
N ASP A 161 -17.46 -22.87 -18.23
CA ASP A 161 -16.54 -22.04 -17.46
C ASP A 161 -17.04 -20.59 -17.44
N VAL A 162 -17.16 -20.00 -16.26
CA VAL A 162 -17.63 -18.63 -16.06
C VAL A 162 -16.58 -17.77 -15.37
N LYS A 163 -16.63 -16.48 -15.60
CA LYS A 163 -15.72 -15.51 -14.96
C LYS A 163 -16.22 -15.10 -13.58
N GLU A 164 -17.54 -15.01 -13.41
CA GLU A 164 -18.19 -14.62 -12.16
C GLU A 164 -19.54 -15.33 -11.99
N VAL A 165 -19.99 -15.45 -10.73
CA VAL A 165 -21.31 -15.93 -10.35
C VAL A 165 -21.86 -15.01 -9.26
N SER A 166 -23.10 -14.52 -9.43
CA SER A 166 -23.76 -13.62 -8.49
C SER A 166 -24.57 -14.38 -7.43
N LYS A 167 -24.92 -13.68 -6.34
CA LYS A 167 -25.81 -14.17 -5.29
C LYS A 167 -27.08 -14.81 -5.87
N GLY A 168 -27.48 -15.95 -5.28
CA GLY A 168 -28.69 -16.68 -5.62
C GLY A 168 -28.52 -17.67 -6.76
N TYR A 169 -27.33 -17.80 -7.31
CA TYR A 169 -27.03 -18.78 -8.36
C TYR A 169 -26.15 -19.91 -7.86
N ASP A 170 -26.38 -21.10 -8.37
CA ASP A 170 -25.54 -22.27 -8.17
C ASP A 170 -24.30 -22.20 -9.02
N CYS A 171 -23.21 -22.75 -8.50
CA CYS A 171 -21.96 -22.90 -9.22
C CYS A 171 -21.21 -24.15 -8.78
N GLY A 172 -20.45 -24.73 -9.69
CA GLY A 172 -19.45 -25.75 -9.42
C GLY A 172 -18.06 -25.12 -9.33
N LEU A 173 -17.35 -25.36 -8.27
CA LEU A 173 -15.99 -24.86 -8.12
C LEU A 173 -15.04 -25.91 -7.57
N GLN A 174 -13.76 -25.70 -7.83
CA GLN A 174 -12.70 -26.56 -7.31
C GLN A 174 -11.67 -25.71 -6.61
N LEU A 175 -11.31 -26.10 -5.40
CA LEU A 175 -10.24 -25.48 -4.63
C LEU A 175 -8.87 -26.00 -5.12
N LYS A 176 -7.90 -25.13 -5.22
CA LYS A 176 -6.55 -25.51 -5.64
C LYS A 176 -5.87 -26.34 -4.54
N ASN A 177 -5.40 -27.53 -4.91
CA ASN A 177 -4.65 -28.43 -4.03
C ASN A 177 -5.38 -28.88 -2.75
N TYR A 178 -6.73 -28.86 -2.75
CA TYR A 178 -7.50 -29.29 -1.58
C TYR A 178 -8.76 -30.06 -1.98
N ASN A 179 -8.96 -31.22 -1.35
CA ASN A 179 -10.04 -32.14 -1.68
C ASN A 179 -10.95 -32.51 -0.50
N ASP A 180 -10.58 -32.16 0.75
CA ASP A 180 -11.38 -32.46 1.95
C ASP A 180 -12.44 -31.40 2.22
N ILE A 181 -13.31 -31.20 1.23
CA ILE A 181 -14.48 -30.32 1.33
C ILE A 181 -15.69 -31.12 1.80
N LYS A 182 -16.54 -30.52 2.63
CA LYS A 182 -17.75 -31.17 3.18
C LYS A 182 -18.98 -30.31 2.87
N ILE A 183 -20.11 -30.98 2.82
CA ILE A 183 -21.42 -30.30 2.75
C ILE A 183 -21.61 -29.49 4.02
N GLY A 184 -22.06 -28.25 3.89
CA GLY A 184 -22.22 -27.27 4.97
C GLY A 184 -21.00 -26.40 5.23
N ASP A 185 -19.85 -26.65 4.57
CA ASP A 185 -18.74 -25.73 4.60
C ASP A 185 -19.10 -24.41 3.93
N ASN A 186 -18.63 -23.31 4.47
CA ASN A 186 -18.77 -21.98 3.90
C ASN A 186 -17.48 -21.55 3.19
N LEU A 187 -17.64 -20.96 2.04
CA LEU A 187 -16.56 -20.38 1.24
C LEU A 187 -16.68 -18.87 1.26
N GLU A 188 -15.65 -18.20 1.74
CA GLU A 188 -15.54 -16.75 1.73
C GLU A 188 -14.54 -16.34 0.66
N PHE A 189 -15.01 -15.57 -0.32
CA PHE A 189 -14.21 -15.10 -1.44
C PHE A 189 -13.75 -13.67 -1.19
N PHE A 190 -12.47 -13.40 -1.42
CA PHE A 190 -11.89 -12.09 -1.22
C PHE A 190 -10.87 -11.77 -2.31
N THR A 191 -10.67 -10.47 -2.52
CA THR A 191 -9.60 -9.94 -3.36
C THR A 191 -8.66 -9.11 -2.51
N GLN A 192 -7.40 -9.05 -2.91
CA GLN A 192 -6.41 -8.20 -2.26
C GLN A 192 -6.29 -6.92 -3.05
N LEU A 193 -6.60 -5.80 -2.41
CA LEU A 193 -6.43 -4.46 -2.95
C LEU A 193 -5.18 -3.84 -2.33
N GLN A 194 -4.30 -3.33 -3.18
CA GLN A 194 -3.20 -2.48 -2.73
C GLN A 194 -3.74 -1.07 -2.49
N VAL A 195 -3.79 -0.65 -1.24
CA VAL A 195 -4.19 0.69 -0.83
C VAL A 195 -2.95 1.48 -0.45
N LYS A 196 -2.81 2.70 -0.97
CA LYS A 196 -1.73 3.59 -0.54
C LYS A 196 -1.87 3.86 0.95
N LYS A 197 -0.80 3.65 1.71
CA LYS A 197 -0.73 4.11 3.10
C LYS A 197 -0.70 5.62 3.13
N THR A 198 -1.49 6.20 4.00
CA THR A 198 -1.48 7.63 4.30
C THR A 198 -0.88 7.85 5.68
N VAL A 199 -0.04 8.88 5.82
CA VAL A 199 0.50 9.28 7.12
C VAL A 199 -0.63 9.99 7.88
N SER A 200 -1.11 9.37 8.96
CA SER A 200 -2.08 10.00 9.87
C SER A 200 -1.43 11.20 10.56
N ASN A 201 -2.17 12.30 10.66
CA ASN A 201 -1.75 13.49 11.42
C ASN A 201 -1.77 13.21 12.91
#